data_ed5694b5d84b63ef1451c2f152c7bef7
#
_entry.id   ed5694b5d84b63ef1451c2f152c7bef7
#
_cell.length_a   1.000
_cell.length_b   1.000
_cell.length_c   1.000
_cell.angle_alpha   90.00
_cell.angle_beta   90.00
_cell.angle_gamma   90.00
#
_symmetry.space_group_name_H-M   'P 1'
#
loop_
_entity.id
_entity.type
_entity.pdbx_description
1 polymer ?
#
loop_
_entity_poly.entity_id
_entity_poly.type
_entity_poly.pdbx_seq_one_letter_code
_entity_poly.pdbx_strand_id
1 'polypeptide(L)'
;VNNDIPYFRVLYKAYIIEEVGVGGWKMFTWNRNTQIKTQIDTAPVRNAVDILYRDMEKTLKPVSQGCGDILLEKDDSLGEEQYRIEVETSHITIYAQDDLGWVYGLLLLSERFLGVKPFWFWMDQTFEQKESIEVEEQTIHSPSPVIRFRGWFFNDEVLMLKWKYNENGIDGWKMALEALLRCGGNMAIPGTDKMSRKNRQLAADMGLWITHHHAEPLGAEMFVRAYPDEKPNYLEHPELFHKLWEDAVIAQKDCKVVWNLCFRGQGDMPFWSTDTTGRFDTPAKRGQMISEVIRMQCDIVRKYVKNPVFCTNLYGEIMELYEQGYIELDTDVIKVRADNGYGRMVTRRRDNHSARVSSMPDAKESGPQGIYYHVSFY
;
A
#
# COMPACT_ATOMS: atom_id res chain seq x y z
N VAL A 1 19.70 -9.24 35.86
CA VAL A 1 19.73 -8.56 34.58
C VAL A 1 18.73 -9.29 33.69
N ASN A 2 17.44 -8.92 33.70
CA ASN A 2 16.40 -9.51 32.88
C ASN A 2 16.45 -8.87 31.50
N ASN A 3 16.76 -9.66 30.49
CA ASN A 3 16.65 -9.32 29.08
C ASN A 3 15.25 -9.65 28.59
N ASP A 4 14.29 -8.80 28.84
CA ASP A 4 13.00 -8.83 28.14
C ASP A 4 13.08 -7.91 26.92
N ILE A 5 13.54 -8.46 25.80
CA ILE A 5 13.32 -7.88 24.48
C ILE A 5 11.88 -8.24 24.10
N PRO A 6 10.97 -7.27 23.91
CA PRO A 6 9.64 -7.59 23.43
C PRO A 6 9.77 -8.14 22.01
N TYR A 7 9.55 -9.42 21.85
CA TYR A 7 9.34 -10.04 20.55
C TYR A 7 8.20 -9.29 19.86
N PHE A 8 8.47 -8.70 18.71
CA PHE A 8 7.46 -8.33 17.75
C PHE A 8 6.76 -9.64 17.35
N ARG A 9 5.64 -9.93 17.99
CA ARG A 9 4.68 -10.88 17.47
C ARG A 9 4.19 -10.28 16.15
N VAL A 10 4.70 -10.77 15.03
CA VAL A 10 4.00 -10.70 13.76
C VAL A 10 2.62 -11.24 14.06
N LEU A 11 1.61 -10.38 14.02
CA LEU A 11 0.22 -10.79 14.17
C LEU A 11 -0.07 -11.68 12.97
N TYR A 12 0.14 -12.98 13.11
CA TYR A 12 -0.48 -13.96 12.24
C TYR A 12 -1.98 -13.68 12.27
N LYS A 13 -2.56 -13.52 11.10
CA LYS A 13 -4.00 -13.32 10.92
C LYS A 13 -4.73 -14.31 11.82
N ALA A 14 -5.30 -13.85 12.93
CA ALA A 14 -6.13 -14.68 13.78
C ALA A 14 -7.49 -14.81 13.09
N TYR A 15 -7.78 -15.98 12.54
CA TYR A 15 -9.10 -16.30 11.98
C TYR A 15 -9.96 -16.92 13.08
N ILE A 16 -11.21 -16.50 13.18
CA ILE A 16 -12.21 -17.17 14.01
C ILE A 16 -12.78 -18.30 13.15
N ILE A 17 -12.62 -19.55 13.61
CA ILE A 17 -13.16 -20.74 12.97
C ILE A 17 -14.27 -21.25 13.88
N GLU A 18 -15.47 -21.31 13.37
CA GLU A 18 -16.59 -21.98 14.03
C GLU A 18 -16.62 -23.45 13.55
N GLU A 19 -16.35 -24.40 14.48
CA GLU A 19 -16.47 -25.82 14.18
C GLU A 19 -17.94 -26.24 14.21
N VAL A 20 -18.38 -26.89 13.15
CA VAL A 20 -19.71 -27.56 13.10
C VAL A 20 -19.60 -28.93 13.76
N GLY A 21 -20.49 -29.22 14.73
CA GLY A 21 -20.43 -30.35 15.63
C GLY A 21 -20.44 -31.76 15.01
N VAL A 22 -20.10 -32.73 15.83
CA VAL A 22 -19.83 -34.17 15.60
C VAL A 22 -20.90 -34.87 14.76
N GLY A 23 -20.72 -34.87 13.47
CA GLY A 23 -21.36 -35.72 12.47
C GLY A 23 -20.34 -36.00 11.38
N GLY A 24 -20.38 -37.14 10.69
CA GLY A 24 -19.37 -37.53 9.71
C GLY A 24 -18.95 -36.34 8.82
N TRP A 25 -17.64 -36.12 8.69
CA TRP A 25 -17.03 -34.96 8.03
C TRP A 25 -17.61 -34.80 6.62
N LYS A 26 -18.30 -33.71 6.37
CA LYS A 26 -18.77 -33.34 5.06
C LYS A 26 -17.65 -32.48 4.43
N MET A 27 -17.28 -32.82 3.22
CA MET A 27 -16.12 -32.26 2.55
C MET A 27 -16.52 -31.64 1.21
N PHE A 28 -15.98 -30.47 0.92
CA PHE A 28 -15.97 -29.90 -0.44
C PHE A 28 -14.77 -30.47 -1.19
N THR A 29 -15.01 -31.08 -2.35
CA THR A 29 -13.94 -31.54 -3.23
C THR A 29 -13.52 -30.43 -4.17
N TRP A 30 -12.29 -29.93 -3.99
CA TRP A 30 -11.69 -28.90 -4.84
C TRP A 30 -10.66 -29.51 -5.79
N ASN A 31 -10.90 -29.35 -7.08
CA ASN A 31 -9.95 -29.77 -8.12
C ASN A 31 -9.78 -28.68 -9.19
N ARG A 32 -8.97 -28.96 -10.22
CA ARG A 32 -8.65 -27.95 -11.24
C ARG A 32 -9.86 -27.50 -12.09
N ASN A 33 -10.97 -28.23 -12.07
CA ASN A 33 -12.20 -27.89 -12.79
C ASN A 33 -13.16 -27.01 -11.97
N THR A 34 -12.86 -26.71 -10.71
CA THR A 34 -13.61 -25.77 -9.88
C THR A 34 -13.72 -24.42 -10.56
N GLN A 35 -14.96 -23.93 -10.76
CA GLN A 35 -15.22 -22.66 -11.39
C GLN A 35 -15.48 -21.58 -10.35
N ILE A 36 -14.99 -20.37 -10.61
CA ILE A 36 -15.30 -19.21 -9.80
C ILE A 36 -16.44 -18.45 -10.48
N LYS A 37 -17.59 -18.38 -9.82
CA LYS A 37 -18.81 -17.75 -10.34
C LYS A 37 -19.10 -16.46 -9.60
N THR A 38 -19.26 -15.37 -10.32
CA THR A 38 -19.53 -14.05 -9.74
C THR A 38 -20.27 -13.15 -10.74
N GLN A 39 -21.06 -12.21 -10.22
CA GLN A 39 -21.60 -11.08 -10.95
C GLN A 39 -20.78 -9.80 -10.69
N ILE A 40 -19.76 -9.87 -9.86
CA ILE A 40 -18.91 -8.75 -9.49
C ILE A 40 -17.82 -8.62 -10.56
N ASP A 41 -17.92 -7.56 -11.37
CA ASP A 41 -17.03 -7.32 -12.51
C ASP A 41 -16.19 -6.05 -12.29
N THR A 42 -15.31 -6.08 -11.27
CA THR A 42 -14.35 -5.03 -11.01
C THR A 42 -12.93 -5.50 -11.32
N ALA A 43 -12.03 -4.57 -11.65
CA ALA A 43 -10.64 -4.92 -11.96
C ALA A 43 -9.92 -5.66 -10.81
N PRO A 44 -10.05 -5.24 -9.54
CA PRO A 44 -9.44 -5.95 -8.41
C PRO A 44 -9.91 -7.39 -8.27
N VAL A 45 -11.22 -7.62 -8.40
CA VAL A 45 -11.79 -8.96 -8.27
C VAL A 45 -11.37 -9.84 -9.44
N ARG A 46 -11.41 -9.34 -10.70
CA ARG A 46 -10.89 -10.09 -11.85
C ARG A 46 -9.41 -10.49 -11.67
N ASN A 47 -8.56 -9.56 -11.22
CA ASN A 47 -7.16 -9.88 -10.96
C ASN A 47 -6.99 -10.96 -9.87
N ALA A 48 -7.79 -10.93 -8.80
CA ALA A 48 -7.73 -11.93 -7.74
C ALA A 48 -8.25 -13.30 -8.20
N VAL A 49 -9.27 -13.33 -9.05
CA VAL A 49 -9.77 -14.56 -9.71
C VAL A 49 -8.69 -15.18 -10.59
N ASP A 50 -8.01 -14.37 -11.42
CA ASP A 50 -6.91 -14.84 -12.27
C ASP A 50 -5.74 -15.38 -11.42
N ILE A 51 -5.44 -14.73 -10.29
CA ILE A 51 -4.43 -15.21 -9.34
C ILE A 51 -4.85 -16.58 -8.79
N LEU A 52 -6.09 -16.78 -8.38
CA LEU A 52 -6.54 -18.06 -7.84
C LEU A 52 -6.51 -19.16 -8.91
N TYR A 53 -6.93 -18.91 -10.13
CA TYR A 53 -6.82 -19.88 -11.24
C TYR A 53 -5.36 -20.27 -11.51
N ARG A 54 -4.44 -19.30 -11.57
CA ARG A 54 -3.01 -19.57 -11.71
C ARG A 54 -2.49 -20.45 -10.57
N ASP A 55 -2.92 -20.19 -9.33
CA ASP A 55 -2.48 -20.95 -8.16
C ASP A 55 -3.06 -22.38 -8.18
N MET A 56 -4.31 -22.55 -8.64
CA MET A 56 -4.88 -23.87 -8.91
C MET A 56 -4.07 -24.62 -9.99
N GLU A 57 -3.62 -23.95 -11.04
CA GLU A 57 -2.77 -24.56 -12.07
C GLU A 57 -1.44 -25.05 -11.54
N LYS A 58 -0.86 -24.37 -10.58
CA LYS A 58 0.41 -24.74 -9.94
C LYS A 58 0.27 -25.92 -8.98
N THR A 59 -0.88 -26.05 -8.32
CA THR A 59 -1.07 -26.96 -7.19
C THR A 59 -1.97 -28.16 -7.49
N LEU A 60 -2.76 -28.09 -8.58
CA LEU A 60 -3.73 -29.14 -8.95
C LEU A 60 -3.46 -29.69 -10.34
N LYS A 61 -3.51 -31.02 -10.47
CA LYS A 61 -3.41 -31.73 -11.76
C LYS A 61 -4.69 -31.56 -12.58
N PRO A 62 -4.60 -31.59 -13.91
CA PRO A 62 -5.79 -31.74 -14.76
C PRO A 62 -6.52 -33.04 -14.44
N VAL A 63 -7.84 -32.97 -14.29
CA VAL A 63 -8.72 -34.11 -14.01
C VAL A 63 -9.93 -34.09 -14.93
N SER A 64 -10.56 -35.25 -15.18
CA SER A 64 -11.76 -35.35 -16.03
C SER A 64 -13.07 -35.15 -15.27
N GLN A 65 -13.05 -35.28 -13.94
CA GLN A 65 -14.25 -35.18 -13.12
C GLN A 65 -14.59 -33.71 -12.79
N GLY A 66 -15.88 -33.40 -12.73
CA GLY A 66 -16.37 -32.14 -12.19
C GLY A 66 -16.27 -32.08 -10.67
N CYS A 67 -16.41 -30.89 -10.13
CA CYS A 67 -16.42 -30.61 -8.69
C CYS A 67 -17.36 -29.44 -8.42
N GLY A 68 -17.42 -28.99 -7.18
CA GLY A 68 -18.19 -27.81 -6.81
C GLY A 68 -17.58 -26.50 -7.28
N ASP A 69 -18.30 -25.42 -7.04
CA ASP A 69 -17.95 -24.05 -7.48
C ASP A 69 -17.50 -23.19 -6.29
N ILE A 70 -16.80 -22.08 -6.58
CA ILE A 70 -16.57 -20.98 -5.67
C ILE A 70 -17.46 -19.81 -6.10
N LEU A 71 -18.24 -19.28 -5.16
CA LEU A 71 -19.19 -18.20 -5.40
C LEU A 71 -18.69 -16.92 -4.72
N LEU A 72 -18.86 -15.77 -5.36
CA LEU A 72 -18.62 -14.47 -4.76
C LEU A 72 -19.96 -13.75 -4.60
N GLU A 73 -20.33 -13.45 -3.39
CA GLU A 73 -21.61 -12.85 -3.03
C GLU A 73 -21.43 -11.57 -2.22
N LYS A 74 -22.37 -10.63 -2.38
CA LYS A 74 -22.35 -9.37 -1.64
C LYS A 74 -23.02 -9.52 -0.27
N ASP A 75 -22.38 -9.00 0.78
CA ASP A 75 -22.95 -8.89 2.12
C ASP A 75 -22.64 -7.51 2.71
N ASP A 76 -23.62 -6.59 2.66
CA ASP A 76 -23.50 -5.22 3.16
C ASP A 76 -23.44 -5.14 4.70
N SER A 77 -23.60 -6.25 5.42
CA SER A 77 -23.45 -6.29 6.88
C SER A 77 -21.99 -6.39 7.33
N LEU A 78 -21.09 -6.76 6.42
CA LEU A 78 -19.65 -6.82 6.69
C LEU A 78 -19.04 -5.41 6.63
N GLY A 79 -17.95 -5.20 7.35
CA GLY A 79 -17.17 -3.95 7.30
C GLY A 79 -16.25 -3.88 6.08
N GLU A 80 -15.65 -2.69 5.84
CA GLU A 80 -14.63 -2.52 4.81
C GLU A 80 -13.51 -3.55 4.95
N GLU A 81 -13.08 -4.13 3.82
CA GLU A 81 -12.01 -5.14 3.72
C GLU A 81 -12.31 -6.46 4.48
N GLN A 82 -13.51 -6.61 5.03
CA GLN A 82 -13.92 -7.84 5.69
C GLN A 82 -14.50 -8.84 4.69
N TYR A 83 -14.34 -10.12 5.03
CA TYR A 83 -14.97 -11.23 4.33
C TYR A 83 -15.42 -12.31 5.28
N ARG A 84 -16.41 -13.08 4.85
CA ARG A 84 -16.84 -14.35 5.44
C ARG A 84 -16.77 -15.42 4.36
N ILE A 85 -16.19 -16.57 4.68
CA ILE A 85 -16.13 -17.73 3.79
C ILE A 85 -16.94 -18.85 4.41
N GLU A 86 -17.91 -19.35 3.66
CA GLU A 86 -18.71 -20.53 4.03
C GLU A 86 -18.33 -21.67 3.11
N VAL A 87 -17.87 -22.78 3.69
CA VAL A 87 -17.55 -24.00 2.98
C VAL A 87 -18.67 -25.00 3.20
N GLU A 88 -19.34 -25.36 2.11
CA GLU A 88 -20.37 -26.42 2.07
C GLU A 88 -19.90 -27.55 1.16
N THR A 89 -20.54 -28.71 1.22
CA THR A 89 -20.16 -29.88 0.37
C THR A 89 -20.23 -29.61 -1.12
N SER A 90 -21.11 -28.73 -1.56
CA SER A 90 -21.38 -28.44 -2.99
C SER A 90 -20.63 -27.21 -3.50
N HIS A 91 -20.30 -26.27 -2.65
CA HIS A 91 -19.67 -24.99 -3.04
C HIS A 91 -18.97 -24.31 -1.86
N ILE A 92 -18.12 -23.34 -2.20
CA ILE A 92 -17.54 -22.38 -1.26
C ILE A 92 -18.10 -21.00 -1.63
N THR A 93 -18.64 -20.27 -0.65
CA THR A 93 -19.09 -18.89 -0.88
C THR A 93 -18.23 -17.90 -0.12
N ILE A 94 -17.75 -16.87 -0.82
CA ILE A 94 -17.04 -15.74 -0.22
C ILE A 94 -17.97 -14.53 -0.23
N TYR A 95 -18.34 -14.07 0.95
CA TYR A 95 -19.13 -12.87 1.17
C TYR A 95 -18.23 -11.70 1.51
N ALA A 96 -18.47 -10.54 0.88
CA ALA A 96 -17.83 -9.27 1.22
C ALA A 96 -18.71 -8.09 0.78
N GLN A 97 -18.41 -6.89 1.30
CA GLN A 97 -19.10 -5.69 0.81
C GLN A 97 -18.30 -4.90 -0.23
N ASP A 98 -16.96 -5.09 -0.29
CA ASP A 98 -16.05 -4.34 -1.17
C ASP A 98 -15.01 -5.23 -1.85
N ASP A 99 -14.32 -4.66 -2.84
CA ASP A 99 -13.35 -5.37 -3.66
C ASP A 99 -12.25 -6.05 -2.85
N LEU A 100 -11.71 -5.37 -1.83
CA LEU A 100 -10.60 -5.92 -1.04
C LEU A 100 -11.06 -7.08 -0.15
N GLY A 101 -12.31 -7.08 0.29
CA GLY A 101 -12.88 -8.22 1.01
C GLY A 101 -12.86 -9.49 0.17
N TRP A 102 -13.34 -9.44 -1.11
CA TRP A 102 -13.26 -10.59 -2.01
C TRP A 102 -11.82 -10.95 -2.37
N VAL A 103 -10.96 -9.95 -2.65
CA VAL A 103 -9.54 -10.18 -2.93
C VAL A 103 -8.88 -10.96 -1.80
N TYR A 104 -9.04 -10.52 -0.56
CA TYR A 104 -8.45 -11.22 0.59
C TYR A 104 -9.06 -12.59 0.83
N GLY A 105 -10.36 -12.76 0.61
CA GLY A 105 -11.03 -14.06 0.69
C GLY A 105 -10.44 -15.06 -0.32
N LEU A 106 -10.30 -14.68 -1.58
CA LEU A 106 -9.70 -15.49 -2.64
C LEU A 106 -8.22 -15.84 -2.33
N LEU A 107 -7.45 -14.85 -1.87
CA LEU A 107 -6.05 -15.08 -1.49
C LEU A 107 -5.90 -15.95 -0.25
N LEU A 108 -6.86 -15.88 0.70
CA LEU A 108 -6.88 -16.80 1.84
C LEU A 108 -7.16 -18.24 1.38
N LEU A 109 -8.12 -18.46 0.49
CA LEU A 109 -8.37 -19.80 -0.06
C LEU A 109 -7.09 -20.37 -0.69
N SER A 110 -6.38 -19.54 -1.49
CA SER A 110 -5.10 -19.92 -2.09
C SER A 110 -4.05 -20.28 -1.05
N GLU A 111 -3.86 -19.45 -0.03
CA GLU A 111 -2.85 -19.70 1.00
C GLU A 111 -3.19 -20.92 1.86
N ARG A 112 -4.43 -21.00 2.36
CA ARG A 112 -4.83 -21.99 3.35
C ARG A 112 -4.98 -23.37 2.77
N PHE A 113 -5.60 -23.50 1.61
CA PHE A 113 -5.97 -24.79 1.04
C PHE A 113 -5.06 -25.23 -0.10
N LEU A 114 -4.64 -24.31 -0.97
CA LEU A 114 -3.68 -24.62 -2.03
C LEU A 114 -2.22 -24.53 -1.56
N GLY A 115 -1.95 -23.94 -0.39
CA GLY A 115 -0.62 -23.83 0.20
C GLY A 115 0.30 -22.79 -0.44
N VAL A 116 -0.25 -21.87 -1.23
CA VAL A 116 0.55 -20.82 -1.90
C VAL A 116 0.86 -19.69 -0.92
N LYS A 117 2.11 -19.56 -0.51
CA LYS A 117 2.55 -18.61 0.52
C LYS A 117 2.63 -17.18 0.00
N PRO A 118 2.55 -16.14 0.86
CA PRO A 118 2.60 -14.74 0.44
C PRO A 118 3.78 -14.39 -0.46
N PHE A 119 4.96 -14.93 -0.16
CA PHE A 119 6.19 -14.69 -0.91
C PHE A 119 6.58 -15.86 -1.83
N TRP A 120 5.62 -16.68 -2.27
CA TRP A 120 5.87 -17.90 -3.06
C TRP A 120 6.81 -17.66 -4.25
N PHE A 121 6.64 -16.56 -4.94
CA PHE A 121 7.43 -16.17 -6.10
C PHE A 121 8.86 -15.74 -5.72
N TRP A 122 8.99 -14.92 -4.68
CA TRP A 122 10.27 -14.36 -4.22
C TRP A 122 11.12 -15.36 -3.43
N MET A 123 10.54 -16.47 -3.01
CA MET A 123 11.18 -17.52 -2.24
C MET A 123 11.34 -18.84 -3.03
N ASP A 124 11.08 -18.79 -4.34
CA ASP A 124 11.15 -19.97 -5.24
C ASP A 124 10.38 -21.17 -4.68
N GLN A 125 9.16 -20.95 -4.18
CA GLN A 125 8.34 -22.01 -3.61
C GLN A 125 8.02 -23.07 -4.67
N THR A 126 8.32 -24.34 -4.37
CA THR A 126 7.96 -25.49 -5.19
C THR A 126 6.59 -26.02 -4.79
N PHE A 127 5.86 -26.57 -5.77
CA PHE A 127 4.51 -27.09 -5.57
C PHE A 127 4.44 -28.55 -5.96
N GLU A 128 3.88 -29.39 -5.08
CA GLU A 128 3.48 -30.74 -5.41
C GLU A 128 2.02 -30.72 -5.85
N GLN A 129 1.77 -31.13 -7.08
CA GLN A 129 0.43 -31.15 -7.66
C GLN A 129 -0.39 -32.35 -7.16
N LYS A 130 -1.60 -32.09 -6.66
CA LYS A 130 -2.59 -33.08 -6.22
C LYS A 130 -3.72 -33.22 -7.24
N GLU A 131 -4.43 -34.32 -7.24
CA GLU A 131 -5.64 -34.48 -8.09
C GLU A 131 -6.81 -33.65 -7.56
N SER A 132 -6.99 -33.67 -6.23
CA SER A 132 -7.99 -32.87 -5.52
C SER A 132 -7.52 -32.51 -4.11
N ILE A 133 -8.21 -31.58 -3.50
CA ILE A 133 -8.09 -31.21 -2.09
C ILE A 133 -9.48 -31.34 -1.48
N GLU A 134 -9.54 -31.97 -0.33
CA GLU A 134 -10.77 -32.07 0.45
C GLU A 134 -10.77 -30.98 1.52
N VAL A 135 -11.81 -30.14 1.53
CA VAL A 135 -11.98 -29.03 2.45
C VAL A 135 -13.18 -29.29 3.34
N GLU A 136 -12.98 -29.32 4.64
CA GLU A 136 -14.04 -29.55 5.63
C GLU A 136 -15.06 -28.39 5.64
N GLU A 137 -16.35 -28.72 5.85
CA GLU A 137 -17.40 -27.70 6.08
C GLU A 137 -17.02 -26.82 7.26
N GLN A 138 -16.95 -25.53 7.04
CA GLN A 138 -16.60 -24.55 8.06
C GLN A 138 -17.02 -23.14 7.65
N THR A 139 -17.10 -22.26 8.62
CA THR A 139 -17.22 -20.81 8.39
C THR A 139 -15.96 -20.11 8.88
N ILE A 140 -15.41 -19.24 8.04
CA ILE A 140 -14.21 -18.45 8.34
C ILE A 140 -14.58 -16.98 8.28
N HIS A 141 -14.33 -16.25 9.36
CA HIS A 141 -14.51 -14.81 9.42
C HIS A 141 -13.16 -14.09 9.41
N SER A 142 -13.05 -13.03 8.61
CA SER A 142 -11.91 -12.13 8.71
C SER A 142 -12.03 -11.22 9.94
N PRO A 143 -10.93 -10.86 10.60
CA PRO A 143 -10.96 -9.79 11.58
C PRO A 143 -11.22 -8.43 10.92
N SER A 144 -11.76 -7.48 11.65
CA SER A 144 -11.77 -6.08 11.23
C SER A 144 -10.35 -5.51 11.22
N PRO A 145 -9.93 -4.79 10.16
CA PRO A 145 -8.63 -4.12 10.16
C PRO A 145 -8.56 -3.04 11.25
N VAL A 146 -7.57 -3.14 12.13
CA VAL A 146 -7.35 -2.14 13.19
C VAL A 146 -6.65 -0.90 12.63
N ILE A 147 -5.77 -1.09 11.65
CA ILE A 147 -5.02 -0.02 10.98
C ILE A 147 -5.64 0.21 9.60
N ARG A 148 -6.08 1.44 9.34
CA ARG A 148 -6.75 1.77 8.09
C ARG A 148 -5.86 1.60 6.86
N PHE A 149 -4.63 2.11 6.89
CA PHE A 149 -3.69 2.03 5.78
C PHE A 149 -2.46 1.20 6.16
N ARG A 150 -2.19 0.14 5.39
CA ARG A 150 -1.11 -0.83 5.59
C ARG A 150 -0.39 -0.97 4.26
N GLY A 151 0.75 -0.30 4.12
CA GLY A 151 1.39 -0.15 2.82
C GLY A 151 2.87 -0.47 2.79
N TRP A 152 3.37 -0.70 1.58
CA TRP A 152 4.79 -0.80 1.29
C TRP A 152 5.21 0.28 0.30
N PHE A 153 6.42 0.79 0.51
CA PHE A 153 7.14 1.55 -0.50
C PHE A 153 8.02 0.59 -1.31
N PHE A 154 7.67 0.42 -2.57
CA PHE A 154 8.48 -0.36 -3.52
C PHE A 154 9.56 0.55 -4.10
N ASN A 155 10.71 0.59 -3.43
CA ASN A 155 11.84 1.38 -3.91
C ASN A 155 12.45 0.72 -5.14
N ASP A 156 12.20 1.29 -6.31
CA ASP A 156 12.63 0.77 -7.61
C ASP A 156 14.06 1.15 -7.97
N GLU A 157 14.62 2.18 -7.34
CA GLU A 157 15.96 2.68 -7.65
C GLU A 157 17.05 1.65 -7.40
N VAL A 158 16.83 0.78 -6.40
CA VAL A 158 17.80 -0.26 -6.01
C VAL A 158 17.29 -1.66 -6.34
N LEU A 159 16.05 -1.97 -5.98
CA LEU A 159 15.54 -3.34 -5.96
C LEU A 159 14.87 -3.76 -7.26
N MET A 160 14.06 -2.91 -7.87
CA MET A 160 13.19 -3.29 -8.98
C MET A 160 13.68 -2.85 -10.36
N LEU A 161 14.46 -1.77 -10.46
CA LEU A 161 14.84 -1.17 -11.75
C LEU A 161 15.56 -2.14 -12.69
N LYS A 162 16.43 -2.99 -12.15
CA LYS A 162 17.24 -3.95 -12.92
C LYS A 162 16.69 -5.36 -12.83
N TRP A 163 15.59 -5.58 -12.12
CA TRP A 163 15.03 -6.89 -11.95
C TRP A 163 14.33 -7.34 -13.24
N LYS A 164 14.87 -8.36 -13.87
CA LYS A 164 14.32 -8.97 -15.09
C LYS A 164 13.84 -10.36 -14.71
N TYR A 165 12.55 -10.53 -14.69
CA TYR A 165 11.97 -11.84 -14.55
C TYR A 165 11.47 -12.33 -15.91
N ASN A 166 11.94 -13.47 -16.23
CA ASN A 166 11.76 -14.41 -17.31
C ASN A 166 11.29 -13.90 -18.68
N GLU A 167 11.63 -14.71 -19.67
CA GLU A 167 11.26 -14.59 -21.07
C GLU A 167 9.73 -14.70 -21.30
N ASN A 168 8.96 -15.14 -20.28
CA ASN A 168 7.50 -15.32 -20.33
C ASN A 168 6.68 -14.12 -19.87
N GLY A 169 7.30 -12.97 -19.62
CA GLY A 169 6.59 -11.71 -19.40
C GLY A 169 5.87 -11.56 -18.06
N ILE A 170 6.23 -12.35 -17.03
CA ILE A 170 5.69 -12.08 -15.69
C ILE A 170 6.22 -10.74 -15.22
N ASP A 171 5.29 -9.83 -14.95
CA ASP A 171 5.61 -8.52 -14.43
C ASP A 171 6.01 -8.62 -12.94
N GLY A 172 7.28 -8.36 -12.65
CA GLY A 172 7.80 -8.35 -11.27
C GLY A 172 7.05 -7.36 -10.36
N TRP A 173 6.55 -6.26 -10.92
CA TRP A 173 5.72 -5.31 -10.18
C TRP A 173 4.38 -5.93 -9.75
N LYS A 174 3.72 -6.68 -10.64
CA LYS A 174 2.49 -7.39 -10.29
C LYS A 174 2.75 -8.40 -9.17
N MET A 175 3.88 -9.12 -9.21
CA MET A 175 4.26 -10.06 -8.16
C MET A 175 4.58 -9.38 -6.81
N ALA A 176 5.17 -8.18 -6.84
CA ALA A 176 5.43 -7.42 -5.62
C ALA A 176 4.13 -6.91 -4.98
N LEU A 177 3.21 -6.36 -5.78
CA LEU A 177 1.89 -5.91 -5.33
C LEU A 177 1.01 -7.08 -4.85
N GLU A 178 1.11 -8.25 -5.50
CA GLU A 178 0.44 -9.47 -5.03
C GLU A 178 0.96 -9.91 -3.65
N ALA A 179 2.27 -9.88 -3.43
CA ALA A 179 2.84 -10.21 -2.12
C ALA A 179 2.32 -9.26 -1.02
N LEU A 180 2.20 -7.97 -1.32
CA LEU A 180 1.60 -6.99 -0.40
C LEU A 180 0.14 -7.37 -0.05
N LEU A 181 -0.70 -7.67 -1.05
CA LEU A 181 -2.09 -8.08 -0.84
C LEU A 181 -2.18 -9.37 -0.02
N ARG A 182 -1.36 -10.38 -0.32
CA ARG A 182 -1.30 -11.65 0.45
C ARG A 182 -0.90 -11.42 1.91
N CYS A 183 -0.09 -10.40 2.19
CA CYS A 183 0.24 -9.96 3.54
C CYS A 183 -0.86 -9.12 4.21
N GLY A 184 -1.99 -8.88 3.54
CA GLY A 184 -3.09 -8.07 4.04
C GLY A 184 -2.82 -6.56 3.95
N GLY A 185 -1.88 -6.14 3.11
CA GLY A 185 -1.66 -4.73 2.80
C GLY A 185 -2.71 -4.20 1.83
N ASN A 186 -3.01 -2.91 1.92
CA ASN A 186 -4.03 -2.24 1.12
C ASN A 186 -3.54 -0.95 0.45
N MET A 187 -2.27 -0.57 0.61
CA MET A 187 -1.72 0.68 0.07
C MET A 187 -0.32 0.48 -0.48
N ALA A 188 0.04 1.18 -1.55
CA ALA A 188 1.37 1.12 -2.14
C ALA A 188 1.90 2.52 -2.49
N ILE A 189 3.22 2.72 -2.31
CA ILE A 189 4.00 3.65 -3.12
C ILE A 189 4.60 2.79 -4.24
N PRO A 190 4.06 2.85 -5.47
CA PRO A 190 4.39 1.88 -6.53
C PRO A 190 5.64 2.27 -7.33
N GLY A 191 6.74 2.56 -6.64
CA GLY A 191 7.99 3.05 -7.19
C GLY A 191 8.20 4.54 -6.99
N THR A 192 9.23 5.09 -7.62
CA THR A 192 9.56 6.51 -7.60
C THR A 192 9.42 7.12 -9.01
N ASP A 193 9.04 8.38 -9.08
CA ASP A 193 8.94 9.22 -10.27
C ASP A 193 8.32 8.51 -11.49
N LYS A 194 9.11 8.23 -12.54
CA LYS A 194 8.61 7.57 -13.77
C LYS A 194 7.98 6.21 -13.48
N MET A 195 8.56 5.41 -12.59
CA MET A 195 8.06 4.07 -12.27
C MET A 195 6.79 4.17 -11.43
N SER A 196 6.71 5.11 -10.50
CA SER A 196 5.48 5.39 -9.76
C SER A 196 4.33 5.71 -10.71
N ARG A 197 4.54 6.62 -11.67
CA ARG A 197 3.52 6.97 -12.67
C ARG A 197 3.13 5.80 -13.58
N LYS A 198 4.08 4.93 -13.93
CA LYS A 198 3.83 3.74 -14.75
C LYS A 198 3.00 2.70 -14.00
N ASN A 199 3.31 2.47 -12.72
CA ASN A 199 2.75 1.34 -11.97
C ASN A 199 1.52 1.69 -11.14
N ARG A 200 1.12 2.98 -11.03
CA ARG A 200 -0.04 3.38 -10.22
C ARG A 200 -1.35 2.76 -10.69
N GLN A 201 -1.55 2.64 -12.02
CA GLN A 201 -2.75 2.02 -12.54
C GLN A 201 -2.79 0.52 -12.23
N LEU A 202 -1.65 -0.17 -12.34
CA LEU A 202 -1.54 -1.57 -11.94
C LEU A 202 -1.91 -1.77 -10.46
N ALA A 203 -1.41 -0.90 -9.58
CA ALA A 203 -1.75 -0.96 -8.15
C ALA A 203 -3.25 -0.71 -7.92
N ALA A 204 -3.84 0.28 -8.60
CA ALA A 204 -5.27 0.57 -8.53
C ALA A 204 -6.13 -0.59 -9.07
N ASP A 205 -5.74 -1.21 -10.20
CA ASP A 205 -6.42 -2.36 -10.78
C ASP A 205 -6.35 -3.62 -9.90
N MET A 206 -5.40 -3.67 -8.98
CA MET A 206 -5.31 -4.70 -7.94
C MET A 206 -6.06 -4.33 -6.64
N GLY A 207 -6.74 -3.16 -6.59
CA GLY A 207 -7.56 -2.71 -5.46
C GLY A 207 -6.83 -1.89 -4.41
N LEU A 208 -5.54 -1.63 -4.60
CA LEU A 208 -4.71 -0.92 -3.63
C LEU A 208 -4.99 0.59 -3.65
N TRP A 209 -4.91 1.21 -2.48
CA TRP A 209 -4.72 2.64 -2.36
C TRP A 209 -3.33 3.02 -2.87
N ILE A 210 -3.24 4.17 -3.53
CA ILE A 210 -1.98 4.73 -4.00
C ILE A 210 -1.56 5.85 -3.04
N THR A 211 -0.28 5.93 -2.72
CA THR A 211 0.33 7.12 -2.13
C THR A 211 1.68 7.39 -2.81
N HIS A 212 2.39 8.43 -2.39
CA HIS A 212 3.55 8.91 -3.12
C HIS A 212 4.78 9.03 -2.23
N HIS A 213 5.94 9.01 -2.85
CA HIS A 213 7.22 9.24 -2.20
C HIS A 213 7.25 10.64 -1.54
N HIS A 214 7.96 10.78 -0.42
CA HIS A 214 8.03 12.01 0.37
C HIS A 214 8.63 13.22 -0.39
N ALA A 215 9.27 13.00 -1.54
CA ALA A 215 9.77 14.06 -2.41
C ALA A 215 8.90 14.31 -3.65
N GLU A 216 7.76 13.63 -3.77
CA GLU A 216 6.86 13.69 -4.93
C GLU A 216 5.49 14.25 -4.52
N PRO A 217 5.34 15.58 -4.44
CA PRO A 217 4.08 16.19 -4.08
C PRO A 217 2.96 15.76 -5.03
N LEU A 218 1.87 15.20 -4.47
CA LEU A 218 0.71 14.72 -5.21
C LEU A 218 1.04 13.66 -6.29
N GLY A 219 2.24 13.05 -6.23
CA GLY A 219 2.73 12.13 -7.26
C GLY A 219 3.08 12.79 -8.58
N ALA A 220 3.38 14.08 -8.56
CA ALA A 220 3.80 14.83 -9.74
C ALA A 220 5.20 14.42 -10.22
N GLU A 221 5.45 14.64 -11.49
CA GLU A 221 6.80 14.51 -12.04
C GLU A 221 7.75 15.52 -11.40
N MET A 222 9.03 15.13 -11.25
CA MET A 222 10.04 16.06 -10.78
C MET A 222 10.20 17.22 -11.75
N PHE A 223 10.23 18.46 -11.23
CA PHE A 223 10.29 19.68 -12.04
C PHE A 223 11.44 19.66 -13.06
N VAL A 224 12.64 19.28 -12.64
CA VAL A 224 13.83 19.21 -13.54
C VAL A 224 13.71 18.21 -14.68
N ARG A 225 12.77 17.27 -14.60
CA ARG A 225 12.49 16.32 -15.69
C ARG A 225 11.42 16.84 -16.63
N ALA A 226 10.40 17.48 -16.09
CA ALA A 226 9.32 18.05 -16.87
C ALA A 226 9.77 19.32 -17.61
N TYR A 227 10.64 20.11 -16.99
CA TYR A 227 11.17 21.38 -17.50
C TYR A 227 12.70 21.43 -17.40
N PRO A 228 13.44 20.69 -18.24
CA PRO A 228 14.89 20.55 -18.12
C PRO A 228 15.68 21.84 -18.37
N ASP A 229 15.07 22.80 -19.07
CA ASP A 229 15.68 24.09 -19.38
C ASP A 229 15.39 25.17 -18.32
N GLU A 230 14.54 24.85 -17.33
CA GLU A 230 14.12 25.79 -16.30
C GLU A 230 14.73 25.47 -14.93
N LYS A 231 14.96 26.49 -14.12
CA LYS A 231 15.42 26.29 -12.75
C LYS A 231 14.25 25.83 -11.87
N PRO A 232 14.44 24.83 -10.98
CA PRO A 232 13.39 24.35 -10.09
C PRO A 232 13.17 25.32 -8.90
N ASN A 233 12.85 26.57 -9.20
CA ASN A 233 12.59 27.62 -8.23
C ASN A 233 11.12 27.99 -8.26
N TYR A 234 10.41 27.64 -7.17
CA TYR A 234 8.98 27.89 -7.04
C TYR A 234 8.61 29.39 -7.14
N LEU A 235 9.48 30.28 -6.64
CA LEU A 235 9.21 31.71 -6.66
C LEU A 235 9.37 32.34 -8.06
N GLU A 236 10.16 31.69 -8.93
CA GLU A 236 10.34 32.11 -10.32
C GLU A 236 9.29 31.51 -11.26
N HIS A 237 8.86 30.25 -10.97
CA HIS A 237 7.98 29.48 -11.84
C HIS A 237 6.78 28.85 -11.11
N PRO A 238 6.02 29.58 -10.27
CA PRO A 238 4.92 29.01 -9.50
C PRO A 238 3.87 28.33 -10.40
N GLU A 239 3.59 28.91 -11.57
CA GLU A 239 2.60 28.38 -12.54
C GLU A 239 3.00 27.00 -13.09
N LEU A 240 4.31 26.75 -13.31
CA LEU A 240 4.78 25.46 -13.78
C LEU A 240 4.67 24.38 -12.72
N PHE A 241 4.95 24.72 -11.46
CA PHE A 241 4.72 23.81 -10.33
C PHE A 241 3.24 23.49 -10.16
N HIS A 242 2.36 24.51 -10.20
CA HIS A 242 0.92 24.34 -10.10
C HIS A 242 0.42 23.40 -11.19
N LYS A 243 0.86 23.62 -12.43
CA LYS A 243 0.48 22.78 -13.55
C LYS A 243 0.90 21.32 -13.35
N LEU A 244 2.13 21.06 -12.89
CA LEU A 244 2.60 19.70 -12.60
C LEU A 244 1.72 19.02 -11.54
N TRP A 245 1.39 19.73 -10.47
CA TRP A 245 0.54 19.19 -9.39
C TRP A 245 -0.89 18.95 -9.86
N GLU A 246 -1.45 19.88 -10.61
CA GLU A 246 -2.81 19.75 -11.14
C GLU A 246 -2.92 18.61 -12.18
N ASP A 247 -1.98 18.49 -13.09
CA ASP A 247 -1.89 17.40 -14.07
C ASP A 247 -1.78 16.01 -13.36
N ALA A 248 -1.00 15.95 -12.28
CA ALA A 248 -0.86 14.72 -11.49
C ALA A 248 -2.15 14.34 -10.76
N VAL A 249 -2.89 15.32 -10.22
CA VAL A 249 -4.20 15.08 -9.59
C VAL A 249 -5.22 14.60 -10.62
N ILE A 250 -5.31 15.25 -11.77
CA ILE A 250 -6.23 14.88 -12.84
C ILE A 250 -5.97 13.44 -13.31
N ALA A 251 -4.70 13.05 -13.42
CA ALA A 251 -4.33 11.71 -13.85
C ALA A 251 -4.68 10.58 -12.85
N GLN A 252 -5.00 10.93 -11.59
CA GLN A 252 -5.25 9.97 -10.51
C GLN A 252 -6.61 10.14 -9.82
N LYS A 253 -7.40 11.13 -10.19
CA LYS A 253 -8.64 11.52 -9.50
C LYS A 253 -9.67 10.39 -9.35
N ASP A 254 -9.62 9.41 -10.24
CA ASP A 254 -10.54 8.27 -10.26
C ASP A 254 -9.98 7.03 -9.52
N CYS A 255 -8.77 7.13 -8.98
CA CYS A 255 -8.15 6.10 -8.14
C CYS A 255 -8.40 6.36 -6.65
N LYS A 256 -8.19 5.33 -5.82
CA LYS A 256 -8.12 5.47 -4.36
C LYS A 256 -6.74 6.03 -4.00
N VAL A 257 -6.64 7.31 -3.62
CA VAL A 257 -5.36 7.99 -3.36
C VAL A 257 -5.32 8.57 -1.95
N VAL A 258 -4.23 8.32 -1.24
CA VAL A 258 -3.81 9.07 -0.07
C VAL A 258 -2.80 10.12 -0.56
N TRP A 259 -3.28 11.36 -0.70
CA TRP A 259 -2.54 12.45 -1.33
C TRP A 259 -1.39 12.93 -0.45
N ASN A 260 -0.15 12.70 -0.90
CA ASN A 260 1.03 13.17 -0.20
C ASN A 260 1.26 14.66 -0.46
N LEU A 261 1.12 15.45 0.61
CA LEU A 261 1.38 16.88 0.65
C LEU A 261 2.83 17.09 1.07
N CYS A 262 3.63 17.70 0.22
CA CYS A 262 5.00 18.01 0.56
C CYS A 262 5.56 19.13 -0.32
N PHE A 263 6.62 19.76 0.16
CA PHE A 263 7.43 20.67 -0.66
C PHE A 263 8.89 20.49 -0.29
N ARG A 264 9.57 19.70 -1.09
CA ARG A 264 11.03 19.47 -1.02
C ARG A 264 11.69 19.86 -2.33
N GLY A 265 13.00 19.92 -2.33
CA GLY A 265 13.77 20.18 -3.54
C GLY A 265 13.89 18.94 -4.44
N GLN A 266 14.63 19.08 -5.50
CA GLN A 266 14.86 18.01 -6.45
C GLN A 266 15.81 16.95 -5.86
N GLY A 267 15.54 15.67 -6.14
CA GLY A 267 16.42 14.59 -5.72
C GLY A 267 16.53 14.42 -4.19
N ASP A 268 15.43 14.57 -3.47
CA ASP A 268 15.36 14.35 -2.01
C ASP A 268 16.19 15.35 -1.17
N MET A 269 16.40 16.56 -1.69
CA MET A 269 17.08 17.64 -0.99
C MET A 269 16.08 18.69 -0.48
N PRO A 270 16.43 19.47 0.57
CA PRO A 270 15.60 20.61 0.95
C PRO A 270 15.48 21.62 -0.18
N PHE A 271 14.28 22.20 -0.40
CA PHE A 271 14.05 23.13 -1.51
C PHE A 271 14.95 24.39 -1.45
N TRP A 272 15.40 24.75 -0.26
CA TRP A 272 16.30 25.90 -0.06
C TRP A 272 17.79 25.58 -0.21
N SER A 273 18.15 24.34 -0.50
CA SER A 273 19.56 23.95 -0.64
C SER A 273 20.30 24.65 -1.79
N THR A 274 19.54 25.13 -2.77
CA THR A 274 20.04 25.87 -3.92
C THR A 274 19.71 27.37 -3.85
N ASP A 275 19.12 27.85 -2.76
CA ASP A 275 18.79 29.28 -2.58
C ASP A 275 20.06 30.09 -2.31
N THR A 276 20.42 30.94 -3.26
CA THR A 276 21.56 31.89 -3.15
C THR A 276 21.10 33.28 -2.73
N THR A 277 19.79 33.50 -2.56
CA THR A 277 19.25 34.85 -2.30
C THR A 277 19.17 35.16 -0.80
N GLY A 278 19.34 34.15 0.08
CA GLY A 278 19.13 34.28 1.52
C GLY A 278 17.66 34.47 1.93
N ARG A 279 16.72 34.25 0.99
CA ARG A 279 15.28 34.42 1.26
C ARG A 279 14.77 33.38 2.28
N PHE A 280 15.37 32.18 2.30
CA PHE A 280 15.02 31.06 3.17
C PHE A 280 16.12 30.80 4.22
N ASP A 281 16.71 31.84 4.78
CA ASP A 281 17.83 31.79 5.72
C ASP A 281 17.40 31.32 7.15
N THR A 282 16.11 31.43 7.48
CA THR A 282 15.58 31.03 8.79
C THR A 282 14.60 29.85 8.71
N PRO A 283 14.52 29.00 9.76
CA PRO A 283 13.53 27.94 9.84
C PRO A 283 12.08 28.42 9.68
N ALA A 284 11.76 29.59 10.26
CA ALA A 284 10.42 30.18 10.16
C ALA A 284 10.01 30.47 8.71
N LYS A 285 10.91 31.07 7.92
CA LYS A 285 10.63 31.36 6.49
C LYS A 285 10.48 30.09 5.65
N ARG A 286 11.26 29.04 5.98
CA ARG A 286 11.16 27.71 5.34
C ARG A 286 9.83 27.03 5.64
N GLY A 287 9.45 27.00 6.91
CA GLY A 287 8.19 26.41 7.36
C GLY A 287 6.97 27.14 6.82
N GLN A 288 6.99 28.48 6.79
CA GLN A 288 5.94 29.29 6.19
C GLN A 288 5.72 28.91 4.72
N MET A 289 6.81 28.86 3.92
CA MET A 289 6.74 28.50 2.50
C MET A 289 6.14 27.10 2.30
N ILE A 290 6.58 26.13 3.11
CA ILE A 290 6.04 24.77 3.05
C ILE A 290 4.53 24.77 3.38
N SER A 291 4.11 25.48 4.41
CA SER A 291 2.69 25.57 4.82
C SER A 291 1.83 26.19 3.73
N GLU A 292 2.31 27.25 3.06
CA GLU A 292 1.61 27.90 1.95
C GLU A 292 1.44 26.95 0.76
N VAL A 293 2.50 26.22 0.39
CA VAL A 293 2.46 25.26 -0.72
C VAL A 293 1.55 24.07 -0.38
N ILE A 294 1.59 23.54 0.84
CA ILE A 294 0.70 22.45 1.26
C ILE A 294 -0.77 22.86 1.17
N ARG A 295 -1.12 24.05 1.64
CA ARG A 295 -2.51 24.56 1.52
C ARG A 295 -2.95 24.62 0.07
N MET A 296 -2.10 25.12 -0.82
CA MET A 296 -2.39 25.17 -2.25
C MET A 296 -2.54 23.78 -2.88
N GLN A 297 -1.71 22.81 -2.50
CA GLN A 297 -1.86 21.42 -2.94
C GLN A 297 -3.20 20.82 -2.50
N CYS A 298 -3.64 21.09 -1.26
CA CYS A 298 -4.98 20.72 -0.79
C CYS A 298 -6.08 21.33 -1.68
N ASP A 299 -5.96 22.60 -2.03
CA ASP A 299 -6.95 23.29 -2.86
C ASP A 299 -7.00 22.72 -4.27
N ILE A 300 -5.85 22.37 -4.86
CA ILE A 300 -5.79 21.70 -6.16
C ILE A 300 -6.52 20.36 -6.10
N VAL A 301 -6.26 19.51 -5.10
CA VAL A 301 -6.92 18.21 -4.98
C VAL A 301 -8.43 18.35 -4.80
N ARG A 302 -8.87 19.27 -3.93
CA ARG A 302 -10.30 19.53 -3.62
C ARG A 302 -11.12 20.00 -4.83
N LYS A 303 -10.48 20.53 -5.88
CA LYS A 303 -11.16 20.85 -7.15
C LYS A 303 -11.67 19.61 -7.88
N TYR A 304 -10.97 18.48 -7.77
CA TYR A 304 -11.19 17.28 -8.57
C TYR A 304 -11.67 16.07 -7.79
N VAL A 305 -11.39 16.03 -6.48
CA VAL A 305 -11.64 14.87 -5.62
C VAL A 305 -12.58 15.26 -4.49
N LYS A 306 -13.70 14.54 -4.37
CA LYS A 306 -14.64 14.69 -3.26
C LYS A 306 -14.13 13.88 -2.06
N ASN A 307 -14.04 14.49 -0.88
CA ASN A 307 -13.55 13.85 0.36
C ASN A 307 -12.15 13.24 0.22
N PRO A 308 -11.14 14.01 -0.19
CA PRO A 308 -9.79 13.49 -0.34
C PRO A 308 -9.20 13.10 1.02
N VAL A 309 -8.31 12.11 0.99
CA VAL A 309 -7.48 11.73 2.14
C VAL A 309 -6.10 12.32 1.94
N PHE A 310 -5.61 13.08 2.90
CA PHE A 310 -4.30 13.72 2.84
C PHE A 310 -3.33 13.10 3.82
N CYS A 311 -2.06 13.05 3.44
CA CYS A 311 -0.95 12.76 4.34
C CYS A 311 0.22 13.72 4.10
N THR A 312 1.08 13.84 5.08
CA THR A 312 2.38 14.49 4.96
C THR A 312 3.44 13.58 5.57
N ASN A 313 4.46 13.25 4.80
CA ASN A 313 5.59 12.49 5.28
C ASN A 313 6.53 13.41 6.05
N LEU A 314 6.55 13.29 7.37
CA LEU A 314 7.45 14.01 8.26
C LEU A 314 8.83 13.31 8.22
N TYR A 315 9.61 13.62 7.19
CA TYR A 315 10.91 13.03 6.89
C TYR A 315 12.01 14.09 6.85
N GLY A 316 13.16 13.78 7.45
CA GLY A 316 14.32 14.67 7.43
C GLY A 316 14.03 16.05 8.01
N GLU A 317 14.34 17.09 7.23
CA GLU A 317 14.15 18.50 7.62
C GLU A 317 12.70 18.91 7.84
N ILE A 318 11.75 18.25 7.19
CA ILE A 318 10.31 18.52 7.36
C ILE A 318 9.87 18.19 8.78
N MET A 319 10.35 17.06 9.33
CA MET A 319 10.10 16.70 10.73
C MET A 319 10.61 17.77 11.69
N GLU A 320 11.84 18.24 11.49
CA GLU A 320 12.43 19.22 12.38
C GLU A 320 11.68 20.55 12.38
N LEU A 321 11.28 21.02 11.20
CA LEU A 321 10.49 22.24 11.06
C LEU A 321 9.09 22.10 11.67
N TYR A 322 8.47 20.94 11.53
CA TYR A 322 7.16 20.65 12.11
C TYR A 322 7.23 20.63 13.64
N GLU A 323 8.17 19.89 14.23
CA GLU A 323 8.35 19.79 15.69
C GLU A 323 8.72 21.15 16.34
N GLN A 324 9.35 22.04 15.58
CA GLN A 324 9.64 23.41 16.02
C GLN A 324 8.45 24.37 15.84
N GLY A 325 7.32 23.90 15.31
CA GLY A 325 6.11 24.69 15.11
C GLY A 325 6.17 25.66 13.93
N TYR A 326 7.06 25.44 12.96
CA TYR A 326 7.17 26.28 11.77
C TYR A 326 6.28 25.83 10.61
N ILE A 327 5.79 24.57 10.63
CA ILE A 327 4.89 24.04 9.62
C ILE A 327 3.50 23.88 10.23
N GLU A 328 2.50 24.45 9.56
CA GLU A 328 1.10 24.32 9.91
C GLU A 328 0.44 23.27 9.00
N LEU A 329 -0.25 22.31 9.61
CA LEU A 329 -1.04 21.29 8.93
C LEU A 329 -2.46 21.29 9.43
N ASP A 330 -3.43 21.05 8.54
CA ASP A 330 -4.81 20.80 8.91
C ASP A 330 -4.91 19.57 9.81
N THR A 331 -5.87 19.54 10.73
CA THR A 331 -6.00 18.50 11.76
C THR A 331 -6.32 17.12 11.19
N ASP A 332 -6.92 17.05 10.01
CA ASP A 332 -7.31 15.83 9.30
C ASP A 332 -6.19 15.23 8.43
N VAL A 333 -5.08 15.97 8.24
CA VAL A 333 -3.91 15.46 7.53
C VAL A 333 -3.21 14.37 8.35
N ILE A 334 -3.01 13.21 7.75
CA ILE A 334 -2.26 12.10 8.36
C ILE A 334 -0.77 12.48 8.44
N LYS A 335 -0.25 12.56 9.65
CA LYS A 335 1.17 12.85 9.90
C LYS A 335 1.94 11.54 9.90
N VAL A 336 2.64 11.25 8.80
CA VAL A 336 3.41 10.02 8.62
C VAL A 336 4.83 10.25 9.11
N ARG A 337 5.15 9.69 10.27
CA ARG A 337 6.40 9.90 10.98
C ARG A 337 7.42 8.84 10.63
N ALA A 338 8.59 9.27 10.18
CA ALA A 338 9.66 8.37 9.76
C ALA A 338 10.60 8.02 10.91
N ASP A 339 11.12 6.78 10.89
CA ASP A 339 12.28 6.41 11.67
C ASP A 339 13.57 6.99 11.07
N ASN A 340 14.70 6.78 11.74
CA ASN A 340 16.00 7.28 11.27
C ASN A 340 16.68 6.41 10.19
N GLY A 341 15.99 5.42 9.64
CA GLY A 341 16.53 4.43 8.72
C GLY A 341 17.18 3.21 9.39
N TYR A 342 17.21 3.18 10.73
CA TYR A 342 17.81 2.10 11.55
C TYR A 342 16.86 1.62 12.65
N GLY A 343 15.55 1.80 12.45
CA GLY A 343 14.51 1.32 13.36
C GLY A 343 14.31 2.16 14.62
N ARG A 344 14.87 3.38 14.71
CA ARG A 344 14.65 4.28 15.84
C ARG A 344 13.78 5.45 15.44
N MET A 345 12.72 5.70 16.18
CA MET A 345 11.79 6.82 15.96
C MET A 345 12.38 8.15 16.45
N VAL A 346 13.39 8.59 15.72
CA VAL A 346 14.06 9.88 15.90
C VAL A 346 14.43 10.48 14.54
N THR A 347 14.62 11.78 14.46
CA THR A 347 14.99 12.46 13.22
C THR A 347 16.30 11.92 12.65
N ARG A 348 16.38 11.83 11.33
CA ARG A 348 17.58 11.50 10.60
C ARG A 348 18.36 12.78 10.30
N ARG A 349 19.45 13.04 11.02
CA ARG A 349 20.33 14.16 10.73
C ARG A 349 21.54 13.74 9.93
N ARG A 350 21.93 14.61 8.99
CA ARG A 350 22.99 14.34 8.03
C ARG A 350 24.37 14.21 8.70
N ASP A 351 24.65 15.00 9.72
CA ASP A 351 25.96 15.11 10.39
C ASP A 351 26.07 14.37 11.74
N ASN A 352 24.98 13.79 12.20
CA ASN A 352 24.92 12.92 13.39
C ASN A 352 25.50 13.52 14.71
N HIS A 353 25.76 14.81 14.76
CA HIS A 353 26.51 15.48 15.85
C HIS A 353 25.64 16.14 16.91
N SER A 354 24.36 16.30 16.70
CA SER A 354 23.46 16.93 17.66
C SER A 354 22.43 15.95 18.22
N ALA A 355 21.87 16.25 19.38
CA ALA A 355 20.76 15.48 19.93
C ALA A 355 19.65 15.34 18.89
N ARG A 356 19.22 14.11 18.65
CA ARG A 356 18.13 13.82 17.72
C ARG A 356 16.80 14.14 18.36
N VAL A 357 15.89 14.71 17.58
CA VAL A 357 14.53 14.96 18.01
C VAL A 357 13.73 13.67 17.89
N SER A 358 12.86 13.39 18.86
CA SER A 358 11.91 12.27 18.77
C SER A 358 11.00 12.48 17.56
N SER A 359 10.78 11.42 16.78
CA SER A 359 9.76 11.43 15.72
C SER A 359 8.44 10.82 16.19
N MET A 360 8.33 10.43 17.46
CA MET A 360 7.05 10.03 18.05
C MET A 360 6.18 11.27 18.30
N PRO A 361 4.84 11.15 18.11
CA PRO A 361 3.93 12.26 18.41
C PRO A 361 3.95 12.64 19.88
N ASP A 362 3.79 13.92 20.18
CA ASP A 362 3.49 14.36 21.55
C ASP A 362 2.12 13.82 21.98
N ALA A 363 1.98 13.47 23.26
CA ALA A 363 0.70 12.99 23.81
C ALA A 363 -0.47 13.98 23.66
N LYS A 364 -0.18 15.26 23.44
CA LYS A 364 -1.16 16.32 23.20
C LYS A 364 -1.47 16.53 21.71
N GLU A 365 -0.73 15.91 20.84
CA GLU A 365 -0.92 16.08 19.41
C GLU A 365 -2.20 15.39 18.93
N SER A 366 -3.07 16.14 18.27
CA SER A 366 -4.35 15.66 17.76
C SER A 366 -4.25 15.26 16.29
N GLY A 367 -5.22 14.45 15.85
CA GLY A 367 -5.38 14.03 14.45
C GLY A 367 -4.70 12.69 14.14
N PRO A 368 -4.89 12.21 12.91
CA PRO A 368 -4.41 10.90 12.50
C PRO A 368 -2.88 10.86 12.37
N GLN A 369 -2.29 9.75 12.83
CA GLN A 369 -0.86 9.50 12.80
C GLN A 369 -0.55 8.26 11.96
N GLY A 370 0.61 8.25 11.31
CA GLY A 370 1.14 7.11 10.58
C GLY A 370 2.63 6.92 10.86
N ILE A 371 3.13 5.75 10.52
CA ILE A 371 4.55 5.43 10.66
C ILE A 371 5.10 5.05 9.29
N TYR A 372 6.22 5.67 8.92
CA TYR A 372 7.07 5.28 7.80
C TYR A 372 8.31 4.59 8.38
N TYR A 373 8.32 3.26 8.30
CA TYR A 373 9.36 2.44 8.91
C TYR A 373 10.25 1.80 7.85
N HIS A 374 11.56 1.99 7.94
CA HIS A 374 12.51 1.33 7.07
C HIS A 374 12.76 -0.10 7.54
N VAL A 375 12.27 -1.08 6.79
CA VAL A 375 12.53 -2.50 7.06
C VAL A 375 13.99 -2.84 6.76
N SER A 376 14.55 -2.20 5.73
CA SER A 376 15.91 -2.37 5.28
C SER A 376 16.44 -1.04 4.75
N PHE A 377 17.65 -0.68 5.11
CA PHE A 377 18.35 0.53 4.65
C PHE A 377 19.78 0.17 4.26
N TYR A 378 20.17 0.52 3.04
CA TYR A 378 21.47 0.20 2.48
C TYR A 378 22.40 1.42 2.52
#